data_333074bacc8d3cde4e2d82b76816be23
#
_entry.id   333074bacc8d3cde4e2d82b76816be23
#
_cell.length_a   1.000
_cell.length_b   1.000
_cell.length_c   1.000
_cell.angle_alpha   90.00
_cell.angle_beta   90.00
_cell.angle_gamma   90.00
#
_symmetry.space_group_name_H-M   'P 1'
#
loop_
_entity.id
_entity.type
_entity.pdbx_description
1 polymer ?
#
loop_
_entity_poly.entity_id
_entity_poly.type
_entity_poly.pdbx_seq_one_letter_code
_entity_poly.pdbx_strand_id
1 'polypeptide(L)'
;MSSLDFALVPTRRLVTAPVDVTFALAPGDRTLVTAGDSVVVGAPIAERLRDPRLTEVIIPDTAEARPGARWAGNAKRGEPRGPAGEVMFLWRGRWRIATGDIADPIESPFAGIVREVRPGTAITIRAAGRGLRGVVAMGSPTRGRLRVGSDRELRSGGLDVGSAGAILVVGSRVDAETLTRARAMGVRGVIVAGMSSKERRDFLASEARQRAALHRLPPFAVLVLDGAARRPMAGAVLALLGALTGHEVAIVTDPPMLVFDRPALIVPAPPADLVRIRAGAFAGREGRFLEANGPRRFAGGVHLEAGLVRLPDGTTTAVPIGDLERFV
;
A
#
# COMPACT_ATOMS: atom_id res chain seq x y z
N MET A 1 -14.62 -24.33 -27.57
CA MET A 1 -14.65 -23.81 -26.20
C MET A 1 -16.03 -23.23 -25.94
N SER A 2 -16.78 -23.76 -24.99
CA SER A 2 -17.99 -23.09 -24.53
C SER A 2 -17.56 -21.85 -23.73
N SER A 3 -18.07 -20.68 -24.08
CA SER A 3 -17.80 -19.43 -23.34
C SER A 3 -18.27 -19.51 -21.87
N LEU A 4 -19.18 -20.43 -21.58
CA LEU A 4 -19.73 -20.72 -20.26
C LEU A 4 -18.70 -21.37 -19.32
N ASP A 5 -17.88 -22.29 -19.81
CA ASP A 5 -16.91 -23.02 -18.97
C ASP A 5 -15.80 -22.12 -18.46
N PHE A 6 -15.36 -21.16 -19.28
CA PHE A 6 -14.34 -20.20 -18.89
C PHE A 6 -14.86 -19.15 -17.88
N ALA A 7 -16.16 -18.91 -17.86
CA ALA A 7 -16.81 -18.02 -16.91
C ALA A 7 -16.70 -18.52 -15.45
N LEU A 8 -16.48 -19.80 -15.23
CA LEU A 8 -16.30 -20.41 -13.90
C LEU A 8 -14.93 -20.07 -13.28
N VAL A 9 -13.95 -19.66 -14.09
CA VAL A 9 -12.61 -19.32 -13.61
C VAL A 9 -12.66 -17.98 -12.85
N PRO A 10 -12.21 -17.94 -11.59
CA PRO A 10 -12.15 -16.71 -10.81
C PRO A 10 -11.43 -15.58 -11.54
N THR A 11 -12.00 -14.38 -11.46
CA THR A 11 -11.44 -13.21 -12.13
C THR A 11 -10.77 -12.26 -11.14
N ARG A 12 -9.65 -11.66 -11.56
CA ARG A 12 -8.98 -10.58 -10.86
C ARG A 12 -8.89 -9.36 -11.78
N ARG A 13 -9.43 -8.23 -11.32
CA ARG A 13 -9.28 -6.98 -12.06
C ARG A 13 -7.83 -6.53 -12.03
N LEU A 14 -7.27 -6.29 -13.22
CA LEU A 14 -5.92 -5.75 -13.35
C LEU A 14 -5.87 -4.28 -12.95
N VAL A 15 -6.90 -3.52 -13.36
CA VAL A 15 -7.01 -2.09 -13.08
C VAL A 15 -8.35 -1.79 -12.43
N THR A 16 -8.32 -1.06 -11.32
CA THR A 16 -9.51 -0.64 -10.57
C THR A 16 -9.70 0.86 -10.68
N ALA A 17 -10.94 1.29 -10.91
CA ALA A 17 -11.40 2.67 -10.82
C ALA A 17 -12.89 2.68 -10.44
N PRO A 18 -13.36 3.65 -9.65
CA PRO A 18 -12.59 4.67 -8.93
C PRO A 18 -11.77 4.06 -7.78
N VAL A 19 -10.79 4.83 -7.27
CA VAL A 19 -9.94 4.43 -6.14
C VAL A 19 -10.13 5.42 -5.01
N ASP A 20 -10.67 4.97 -3.89
CA ASP A 20 -10.74 5.72 -2.64
C ASP A 20 -9.60 5.26 -1.73
N VAL A 21 -8.80 6.20 -1.24
CA VAL A 21 -7.62 5.94 -0.40
C VAL A 21 -7.82 6.61 0.95
N THR A 22 -7.60 5.85 2.01
CA THR A 22 -7.71 6.33 3.38
C THR A 22 -6.32 6.57 3.98
N PHE A 23 -6.10 7.78 4.47
CA PHE A 23 -4.92 8.16 5.24
C PHE A 23 -5.27 8.13 6.71
N ALA A 24 -4.74 7.17 7.44
CA ALA A 24 -4.92 7.10 8.88
C ALA A 24 -4.14 8.25 9.56
N LEU A 25 -4.82 8.95 10.45
CA LEU A 25 -4.24 10.01 11.27
C LEU A 25 -3.86 9.46 12.65
N ALA A 26 -2.73 9.90 13.15
CA ALA A 26 -2.34 9.63 14.53
C ALA A 26 -2.93 10.68 15.49
N PRO A 27 -3.03 10.37 16.78
CA PRO A 27 -3.36 11.37 17.79
C PRO A 27 -2.43 12.58 17.68
N GLY A 28 -3.00 13.79 17.54
CA GLY A 28 -2.26 15.05 17.36
C GLY A 28 -2.07 15.48 15.91
N ASP A 29 -2.38 14.66 14.94
CA ASP A 29 -2.40 15.09 13.54
C ASP A 29 -3.53 16.11 13.33
N ARG A 30 -3.21 17.22 12.69
CA ARG A 30 -4.16 18.29 12.36
C ARG A 30 -4.55 18.20 10.89
N THR A 31 -5.84 18.10 10.60
CA THR A 31 -6.34 18.12 9.22
C THR A 31 -6.24 19.52 8.61
N LEU A 32 -5.81 19.61 7.36
CA LEU A 32 -5.69 20.86 6.59
C LEU A 32 -6.73 20.95 5.46
N VAL A 33 -7.51 19.90 5.27
CA VAL A 33 -8.50 19.79 4.18
C VAL A 33 -9.88 19.44 4.72
N THR A 34 -10.90 19.76 3.94
CA THR A 34 -12.30 19.42 4.20
C THR A 34 -12.88 18.55 3.09
N ALA A 35 -14.03 17.91 3.34
CA ALA A 35 -14.71 17.13 2.31
C ALA A 35 -15.12 18.02 1.14
N GLY A 36 -14.86 17.57 -0.08
CA GLY A 36 -15.06 18.30 -1.32
C GLY A 36 -13.83 19.03 -1.85
N ASP A 37 -12.80 19.22 -1.04
CA ASP A 37 -11.57 19.89 -1.50
C ASP A 37 -10.87 19.09 -2.58
N SER A 38 -10.32 19.79 -3.58
CA SER A 38 -9.44 19.23 -4.58
C SER A 38 -8.00 19.26 -4.05
N VAL A 39 -7.31 18.15 -4.12
CA VAL A 39 -5.91 18.02 -3.73
C VAL A 39 -5.06 17.69 -4.95
N VAL A 40 -3.91 18.34 -5.05
CA VAL A 40 -2.89 18.03 -6.04
C VAL A 40 -1.78 17.18 -5.41
N VAL A 41 -0.94 16.60 -6.24
CA VAL A 41 0.21 15.83 -5.79
C VAL A 41 1.13 16.69 -4.94
N GLY A 42 1.53 16.20 -3.76
CA GLY A 42 2.39 16.93 -2.81
C GLY A 42 1.65 17.98 -1.97
N ALA A 43 0.33 18.14 -2.17
CA ALA A 43 -0.44 19.04 -1.32
C ALA A 43 -0.49 18.49 0.12
N PRO A 44 -0.25 19.34 1.14
CA PRO A 44 -0.40 18.95 2.53
C PRO A 44 -1.89 18.74 2.85
N ILE A 45 -2.25 17.55 3.32
CA ILE A 45 -3.61 17.17 3.72
C ILE A 45 -3.79 17.18 5.22
N ALA A 46 -2.69 17.00 5.95
CA ALA A 46 -2.64 17.10 7.40
C ALA A 46 -1.22 17.47 7.84
N GLU A 47 -1.09 17.85 9.12
CA GLU A 47 0.19 18.05 9.78
C GLU A 47 0.34 17.06 10.93
N ARG A 48 1.51 16.44 11.06
CA ARG A 48 1.88 15.55 12.16
C ARG A 48 2.89 16.19 13.06
N LEU A 49 2.64 16.20 14.37
CA LEU A 49 3.63 16.66 15.32
C LEU A 49 4.87 15.77 15.28
N ARG A 50 6.04 16.37 15.15
CA ARG A 50 7.32 15.64 15.01
C ARG A 50 7.67 14.84 16.27
N ASP A 51 7.39 15.41 17.42
CA ASP A 51 7.60 14.80 18.74
C ASP A 51 6.37 15.15 19.61
N PRO A 52 5.29 14.38 19.50
CA PRO A 52 4.06 14.65 20.24
C PRO A 52 4.28 14.33 21.72
N ARG A 53 4.85 15.26 22.45
CA ARG A 53 4.90 15.20 23.92
C ARG A 53 3.51 15.43 24.45
N LEU A 54 3.00 14.45 25.18
CA LEU A 54 1.74 14.56 25.87
C LEU A 54 1.98 15.07 27.28
N THR A 55 1.51 16.28 27.56
CA THR A 55 1.57 16.88 28.88
C THR A 55 0.20 16.79 29.56
N GLU A 56 0.20 16.42 30.83
CA GLU A 56 -1.04 16.42 31.62
C GLU A 56 -1.39 17.84 32.05
N VAL A 57 -2.63 18.23 31.83
CA VAL A 57 -3.16 19.52 32.22
C VAL A 57 -4.56 19.37 32.80
N ILE A 58 -4.85 20.13 33.84
CA ILE A 58 -6.21 20.31 34.36
C ILE A 58 -6.82 21.48 33.61
N ILE A 59 -7.80 21.23 32.77
CA ILE A 59 -8.58 22.27 32.10
C ILE A 59 -9.87 22.45 32.90
N PRO A 60 -10.21 23.69 33.32
CA PRO A 60 -11.44 23.96 34.04
C PRO A 60 -12.66 23.55 33.23
N ASP A 61 -13.70 23.03 33.89
CA ASP A 61 -14.96 22.58 33.27
C ASP A 61 -15.70 23.68 32.48
N THR A 62 -15.39 24.93 32.76
CA THR A 62 -15.92 26.10 32.03
C THR A 62 -15.25 26.34 30.68
N ALA A 63 -14.15 25.64 30.39
CA ALA A 63 -13.47 25.73 29.10
C ALA A 63 -14.06 24.69 28.13
N GLU A 64 -14.26 25.07 26.88
CA GLU A 64 -14.66 24.16 25.80
C GLU A 64 -13.52 23.19 25.46
N ALA A 65 -13.09 22.39 26.43
CA ALA A 65 -12.08 21.36 26.21
C ALA A 65 -12.71 20.19 25.44
N ARG A 66 -12.35 20.08 24.19
CA ARG A 66 -12.72 18.96 23.30
C ARG A 66 -11.51 18.52 22.50
N PRO A 67 -11.41 17.24 22.09
CA PRO A 67 -10.36 16.78 21.21
C PRO A 67 -10.24 17.67 19.96
N GLY A 68 -9.03 18.05 19.61
CA GLY A 68 -8.73 18.94 18.49
C GLY A 68 -8.80 20.44 18.81
N ALA A 69 -9.29 20.85 19.99
CA ALA A 69 -9.27 22.25 20.41
C ALA A 69 -7.84 22.68 20.77
N ARG A 70 -7.49 23.95 20.51
CA ARG A 70 -6.23 24.52 20.98
C ARG A 70 -6.38 25.05 22.41
N TRP A 71 -5.50 24.56 23.28
CA TRP A 71 -5.35 25.07 24.64
C TRP A 71 -4.22 26.09 24.70
N ALA A 72 -4.53 27.29 25.11
CA ALA A 72 -3.55 28.39 25.20
C ALA A 72 -2.70 28.38 26.50
N GLY A 73 -2.92 27.37 27.35
CA GLY A 73 -2.28 27.27 28.67
C GLY A 73 -3.02 28.07 29.77
N ASN A 74 -2.71 27.77 31.02
CA ASN A 74 -3.20 28.52 32.17
C ASN A 74 -2.31 29.72 32.40
N ALA A 75 -2.87 30.91 32.42
CA ALA A 75 -2.19 32.09 32.90
C ALA A 75 -2.99 32.66 34.06
N LYS A 76 -2.45 32.56 35.26
CA LYS A 76 -2.83 33.45 36.36
C LYS A 76 -2.01 34.73 36.25
N ARG A 77 -2.58 35.83 36.70
CA ARG A 77 -1.91 37.14 36.68
C ARG A 77 -0.58 37.06 37.46
N GLY A 78 0.55 37.20 36.76
CA GLY A 78 1.90 37.12 37.33
C GLY A 78 2.57 35.74 37.29
N GLU A 79 1.91 34.69 36.82
CA GLU A 79 2.52 33.36 36.66
C GLU A 79 2.84 33.07 35.17
N PRO A 80 3.93 32.31 34.89
CA PRO A 80 4.19 31.88 33.53
C PRO A 80 3.03 31.00 33.04
N ARG A 81 2.66 31.16 31.78
CA ARG A 81 1.67 30.28 31.12
C ARG A 81 2.13 28.84 31.23
N GLY A 82 1.22 27.95 31.65
CA GLY A 82 1.44 26.52 31.56
C GLY A 82 1.55 26.06 30.09
N PRO A 83 1.85 24.79 29.87
CA PRO A 83 2.02 24.26 28.52
C PRO A 83 0.76 24.51 27.67
N ALA A 84 0.97 25.03 26.46
CA ALA A 84 -0.06 25.22 25.45
C ALA A 84 0.07 24.15 24.37
N GLY A 85 -1.04 23.76 23.79
CA GLY A 85 -1.03 22.74 22.73
C GLY A 85 -2.42 22.32 22.31
N GLU A 86 -2.48 21.30 21.49
CA GLU A 86 -3.74 20.69 21.05
C GLU A 86 -4.27 19.72 22.10
N VAL A 87 -5.55 19.84 22.44
CA VAL A 87 -6.23 18.94 23.38
C VAL A 87 -6.48 17.61 22.68
N MET A 88 -5.95 16.52 23.26
CA MET A 88 -5.99 15.21 22.65
C MET A 88 -7.12 14.36 23.21
N PHE A 89 -7.06 14.06 24.52
CA PHE A 89 -8.06 13.22 25.18
C PHE A 89 -8.04 13.41 26.69
N LEU A 90 -9.13 13.01 27.35
CA LEU A 90 -9.24 12.99 28.80
C LEU A 90 -8.84 11.60 29.33
N TRP A 91 -7.88 11.55 30.26
CA TRP A 91 -7.44 10.35 30.93
C TRP A 91 -7.36 10.57 32.45
N ARG A 92 -8.09 9.76 33.19
CA ARG A 92 -8.15 9.84 34.68
C ARG A 92 -8.42 11.25 35.20
N GLY A 93 -9.37 11.97 34.60
CA GLY A 93 -9.74 13.33 35.00
C GLY A 93 -8.73 14.41 34.62
N ARG A 94 -7.72 14.09 33.81
CA ARG A 94 -6.73 15.08 33.32
C ARG A 94 -6.69 15.05 31.79
N TRP A 95 -6.63 16.24 31.21
CA TRP A 95 -6.47 16.37 29.77
C TRP A 95 -5.02 16.12 29.37
N ARG A 96 -4.85 15.42 28.25
CA ARG A 96 -3.57 15.27 27.58
C ARG A 96 -3.50 16.25 26.44
N ILE A 97 -2.46 17.07 26.46
CA ILE A 97 -2.19 18.12 25.47
C ILE A 97 -0.92 17.75 24.72
N ALA A 98 -0.97 17.80 23.39
CA ALA A 98 0.20 17.67 22.54
C ALA A 98 0.92 19.03 22.50
N THR A 99 2.18 19.07 22.93
CA THR A 99 2.99 20.30 23.08
C THR A 99 4.16 20.38 22.10
N GLY A 100 4.11 19.59 20.99
CA GLY A 100 5.17 19.62 19.97
C GLY A 100 5.19 20.93 19.19
N ASP A 101 6.39 21.51 19.03
CA ASP A 101 6.59 22.81 18.39
C ASP A 101 6.68 22.72 16.85
N ILE A 102 6.97 21.55 16.31
CA ILE A 102 7.21 21.36 14.88
C ILE A 102 6.27 20.30 14.32
N ALA A 103 5.55 20.67 13.27
CA ALA A 103 4.69 19.76 12.53
C ALA A 103 5.31 19.42 11.18
N ASP A 104 5.31 18.14 10.83
CA ASP A 104 5.68 17.66 9.48
C ASP A 104 4.41 17.51 8.64
N PRO A 105 4.40 17.99 7.39
CA PRO A 105 3.25 17.82 6.53
C PRO A 105 3.05 16.35 6.15
N ILE A 106 1.81 15.90 6.16
CA ILE A 106 1.36 14.67 5.53
C ILE A 106 0.83 15.06 4.15
N GLU A 107 1.56 14.68 3.12
CA GLU A 107 1.28 15.08 1.74
C GLU A 107 0.48 14.00 1.00
N SER A 108 -0.41 14.45 0.09
CA SER A 108 -1.06 13.52 -0.84
C SER A 108 -0.09 13.05 -1.92
N PRO A 109 0.14 11.74 -2.09
CA PRO A 109 1.04 11.23 -3.14
C PRO A 109 0.39 11.21 -4.53
N PHE A 110 -0.87 11.59 -4.67
CA PHE A 110 -1.65 11.63 -5.92
C PHE A 110 -2.65 12.79 -5.91
N ALA A 111 -3.14 13.18 -7.09
CA ALA A 111 -4.22 14.15 -7.23
C ALA A 111 -5.58 13.50 -7.02
N GLY A 112 -6.53 14.25 -6.43
CA GLY A 112 -7.86 13.71 -6.17
C GLY A 112 -8.81 14.70 -5.48
N ILE A 113 -9.92 14.17 -5.00
CA ILE A 113 -10.95 14.92 -4.27
C ILE A 113 -11.15 14.29 -2.89
N VAL A 114 -11.12 15.10 -1.85
CA VAL A 114 -11.40 14.68 -0.48
C VAL A 114 -12.86 14.25 -0.39
N ARG A 115 -13.11 12.99 -0.04
CA ARG A 115 -14.45 12.41 0.10
C ARG A 115 -14.98 12.53 1.51
N GLU A 116 -14.12 12.32 2.48
CA GLU A 116 -14.48 12.29 3.88
C GLU A 116 -13.30 12.73 4.74
N VAL A 117 -13.57 13.49 5.78
CA VAL A 117 -12.61 13.82 6.83
C VAL A 117 -13.22 13.40 8.16
N ARG A 118 -12.54 12.48 8.85
CA ARG A 118 -12.82 12.11 10.24
C ARG A 118 -11.70 12.67 11.12
N PRO A 119 -11.92 13.82 11.79
CA PRO A 119 -10.88 14.50 12.55
C PRO A 119 -10.20 13.56 13.55
N GLY A 120 -8.87 13.63 13.63
CA GLY A 120 -8.06 12.79 14.52
C GLY A 120 -8.06 11.29 14.18
N THR A 121 -8.70 10.86 13.09
CA THR A 121 -8.82 9.45 12.72
C THR A 121 -8.36 9.18 11.30
N ALA A 122 -8.95 9.82 10.29
CA ALA A 122 -8.64 9.53 8.90
C ALA A 122 -9.10 10.62 7.92
N ILE A 123 -8.45 10.66 6.76
CA ILE A 123 -8.86 11.40 5.58
C ILE A 123 -9.01 10.42 4.42
N THR A 124 -10.17 10.40 3.76
CA THR A 124 -10.40 9.58 2.56
C THR A 124 -10.41 10.47 1.32
N ILE A 125 -9.53 10.14 0.36
CA ILE A 125 -9.39 10.88 -0.89
C ILE A 125 -9.69 9.94 -2.05
N ARG A 126 -10.58 10.35 -2.95
CA ARG A 126 -10.79 9.70 -4.23
C ARG A 126 -9.72 10.14 -5.20
N ALA A 127 -8.83 9.22 -5.59
CA ALA A 127 -7.80 9.49 -6.56
C ALA A 127 -8.40 9.80 -7.95
N ALA A 128 -7.80 10.76 -8.66
CA ALA A 128 -8.14 11.06 -10.05
C ALA A 128 -7.72 9.91 -10.99
N GLY A 129 -6.75 9.10 -10.57
CA GLY A 129 -6.17 8.00 -11.33
C GLY A 129 -6.86 6.65 -11.15
N ARG A 130 -6.16 5.62 -11.58
CA ARG A 130 -6.53 4.21 -11.50
C ARG A 130 -5.61 3.47 -10.54
N GLY A 131 -5.96 2.26 -10.13
CA GLY A 131 -5.16 1.47 -9.20
C GLY A 131 -4.94 0.02 -9.62
N LEU A 132 -3.73 -0.50 -9.37
CA LEU A 132 -3.43 -1.92 -9.33
C LEU A 132 -3.49 -2.38 -7.87
N ARG A 133 -4.39 -3.30 -7.57
CA ARG A 133 -4.58 -3.79 -6.20
C ARG A 133 -3.54 -4.83 -5.82
N GLY A 134 -2.90 -4.63 -4.67
CA GLY A 134 -2.10 -5.64 -3.97
C GLY A 134 -2.90 -6.37 -2.89
N VAL A 135 -2.24 -7.30 -2.22
CA VAL A 135 -2.79 -8.05 -1.07
C VAL A 135 -2.45 -7.34 0.24
N VAL A 136 -1.24 -6.78 0.32
CA VAL A 136 -0.73 -6.08 1.50
C VAL A 136 0.13 -4.92 1.06
N ALA A 137 0.01 -3.79 1.75
CA ALA A 137 0.99 -2.72 1.71
C ALA A 137 1.44 -2.38 3.12
N MET A 138 2.70 -1.94 3.25
CA MET A 138 3.33 -1.62 4.53
C MET A 138 4.15 -0.35 4.38
N GLY A 139 4.40 0.32 5.49
CA GLY A 139 5.13 1.58 5.51
C GLY A 139 4.23 2.80 5.41
N SER A 140 4.73 3.88 4.84
CA SER A 140 3.99 5.13 4.65
C SER A 140 3.65 5.35 3.18
N PRO A 141 2.47 5.86 2.84
CA PRO A 141 2.14 6.22 1.47
C PRO A 141 3.26 7.05 0.85
N THR A 142 3.61 6.72 -0.37
CA THR A 142 4.77 7.32 -1.02
C THR A 142 4.56 7.42 -2.52
N ARG A 143 5.32 8.31 -3.15
CA ARG A 143 5.33 8.55 -4.59
C ARG A 143 6.74 8.44 -5.14
N GLY A 144 6.85 7.99 -6.37
CA GLY A 144 8.12 7.94 -7.09
C GLY A 144 7.97 7.47 -8.52
N ARG A 145 9.06 7.57 -9.27
CA ARG A 145 9.13 7.08 -10.64
C ARG A 145 9.24 5.56 -10.66
N LEU A 146 8.36 4.88 -11.39
CA LEU A 146 8.39 3.42 -11.48
C LEU A 146 9.60 2.95 -12.30
N ARG A 147 10.33 1.98 -11.77
CA ARG A 147 11.40 1.25 -12.46
C ARG A 147 11.21 -0.25 -12.27
N VAL A 148 11.29 -0.98 -13.36
CA VAL A 148 11.30 -2.44 -13.33
C VAL A 148 12.74 -2.91 -13.22
N GLY A 149 13.10 -3.47 -12.06
CA GLY A 149 14.41 -4.06 -11.80
C GLY A 149 14.38 -5.59 -11.93
N SER A 150 15.54 -6.20 -12.07
CA SER A 150 15.65 -7.65 -11.96
C SER A 150 15.92 -8.07 -10.52
N ASP A 151 15.49 -9.28 -10.13
CA ASP A 151 15.83 -9.90 -8.83
C ASP A 151 17.35 -9.92 -8.57
N ARG A 152 18.14 -9.97 -9.63
CA ARG A 152 19.61 -10.01 -9.59
C ARG A 152 20.21 -8.65 -9.23
N GLU A 153 19.65 -7.57 -9.79
CA GLU A 153 20.14 -6.20 -9.50
C GLU A 153 20.00 -5.84 -8.03
N LEU A 154 18.90 -6.22 -7.41
CA LEU A 154 18.66 -5.95 -5.99
C LEU A 154 19.55 -6.77 -5.05
N ARG A 155 19.87 -8.02 -5.41
CA ARG A 155 20.71 -8.90 -4.58
C ARG A 155 22.21 -8.65 -4.74
N SER A 156 22.63 -8.26 -5.92
CA SER A 156 24.06 -8.09 -6.26
C SER A 156 24.64 -6.72 -5.94
N GLY A 157 23.91 -5.86 -5.21
CA GLY A 157 24.36 -4.50 -4.94
C GLY A 157 24.17 -3.52 -6.12
N GLY A 158 23.42 -3.93 -7.14
CA GLY A 158 23.08 -3.12 -8.31
C GLY A 158 22.06 -1.99 -8.05
N LEU A 159 21.72 -1.73 -6.78
CA LEU A 159 21.07 -0.48 -6.40
C LEU A 159 22.10 0.64 -6.62
N ASP A 160 21.93 1.40 -7.66
CA ASP A 160 22.75 2.56 -7.96
C ASP A 160 22.10 3.86 -7.45
N VAL A 161 22.90 4.94 -7.46
CA VAL A 161 22.43 6.29 -7.07
C VAL A 161 21.26 6.75 -7.94
N GLY A 162 21.13 6.24 -9.15
CA GLY A 162 19.99 6.50 -10.05
C GLY A 162 18.66 5.90 -9.58
N SER A 163 18.66 5.07 -8.54
CA SER A 163 17.46 4.52 -7.92
C SER A 163 16.83 5.44 -6.88
N ALA A 164 17.49 6.52 -6.49
CA ALA A 164 16.93 7.49 -5.55
C ALA A 164 15.64 8.11 -6.11
N GLY A 165 14.63 8.23 -5.26
CA GLY A 165 13.30 8.72 -5.65
C GLY A 165 12.42 7.73 -6.41
N ALA A 166 12.93 6.54 -6.74
CA ALA A 166 12.18 5.55 -7.51
C ALA A 166 11.30 4.64 -6.64
N ILE A 167 10.26 4.06 -7.28
CA ILE A 167 9.56 2.87 -6.83
C ILE A 167 10.04 1.70 -7.69
N LEU A 168 10.63 0.69 -7.04
CA LEU A 168 11.25 -0.43 -7.73
C LEU A 168 10.30 -1.63 -7.80
N VAL A 169 10.13 -2.20 -8.98
CA VAL A 169 9.48 -3.49 -9.16
C VAL A 169 10.52 -4.58 -9.01
N VAL A 170 10.34 -5.41 -8.00
CA VAL A 170 11.21 -6.53 -7.69
C VAL A 170 10.46 -7.81 -7.99
N GLY A 171 11.06 -8.77 -8.61
CA GLY A 171 10.40 -9.99 -9.04
C GLY A 171 9.65 -10.77 -7.95
N SER A 172 10.13 -11.98 -7.61
CA SER A 172 9.33 -12.92 -6.82
C SER A 172 9.41 -12.71 -5.31
N ARG A 173 10.49 -12.08 -4.79
CA ARG A 173 10.77 -11.99 -3.35
C ARG A 173 11.75 -10.87 -3.02
N VAL A 174 11.62 -10.31 -1.82
CA VAL A 174 12.57 -9.37 -1.21
C VAL A 174 12.70 -9.68 0.28
N ASP A 175 13.90 -9.51 0.84
CA ASP A 175 14.15 -9.62 2.28
C ASP A 175 14.21 -8.24 2.96
N ALA A 176 14.13 -8.26 4.30
CA ALA A 176 14.09 -7.03 5.09
C ALA A 176 15.41 -6.23 5.02
N GLU A 177 16.55 -6.90 4.83
CA GLU A 177 17.86 -6.25 4.69
C GLU A 177 17.92 -5.46 3.39
N THR A 178 17.50 -6.06 2.28
CA THR A 178 17.41 -5.41 0.97
C THR A 178 16.50 -4.19 1.02
N LEU A 179 15.36 -4.28 1.71
CA LEU A 179 14.44 -3.15 1.89
C LEU A 179 15.09 -2.00 2.69
N THR A 180 15.82 -2.34 3.75
CA THR A 180 16.55 -1.35 4.57
C THR A 180 17.61 -0.65 3.75
N ARG A 181 18.38 -1.40 2.94
CA ARG A 181 19.38 -0.86 2.03
C ARG A 181 18.77 0.03 0.94
N ALA A 182 17.68 -0.42 0.32
CA ALA A 182 16.98 0.36 -0.70
C ALA A 182 16.51 1.72 -0.13
N ARG A 183 15.94 1.71 1.07
CA ARG A 183 15.55 2.94 1.77
C ARG A 183 16.75 3.87 2.03
N ALA A 184 17.88 3.32 2.53
CA ALA A 184 19.09 4.10 2.79
C ALA A 184 19.64 4.76 1.53
N MET A 185 19.44 4.17 0.36
CA MET A 185 19.82 4.71 -0.96
C MET A 185 18.77 5.67 -1.54
N GLY A 186 17.73 6.03 -0.78
CA GLY A 186 16.71 7.00 -1.20
C GLY A 186 15.61 6.44 -2.09
N VAL A 187 15.51 5.11 -2.26
CA VAL A 187 14.36 4.46 -2.90
C VAL A 187 13.10 4.78 -2.10
N ARG A 188 12.02 5.08 -2.78
CA ARG A 188 10.74 5.47 -2.15
C ARG A 188 9.84 4.28 -1.87
N GLY A 189 9.95 3.20 -2.64
CA GLY A 189 9.13 2.04 -2.40
C GLY A 189 9.51 0.84 -3.25
N VAL A 190 8.95 -0.31 -2.89
CA VAL A 190 9.20 -1.58 -3.56
C VAL A 190 7.88 -2.29 -3.83
N ILE A 191 7.73 -2.82 -5.05
CA ILE A 191 6.63 -3.68 -5.46
C ILE A 191 7.18 -5.09 -5.66
N VAL A 192 6.61 -6.07 -4.98
CA VAL A 192 7.05 -7.47 -5.01
C VAL A 192 5.88 -8.43 -5.17
N ALA A 193 6.09 -9.56 -5.84
CA ALA A 193 5.04 -10.57 -5.99
C ALA A 193 4.67 -11.19 -4.64
N GLY A 194 5.65 -11.62 -3.85
CA GLY A 194 5.39 -12.28 -2.56
C GLY A 194 6.35 -11.86 -1.47
N MET A 195 5.86 -11.90 -0.22
CA MET A 195 6.65 -11.62 0.98
C MET A 195 6.16 -12.48 2.14
N SER A 196 7.05 -13.28 2.73
CA SER A 196 6.70 -14.15 3.84
C SER A 196 6.28 -13.37 5.10
N SER A 197 5.52 -14.02 5.98
CA SER A 197 5.11 -13.41 7.26
C SER A 197 6.31 -13.05 8.16
N LYS A 198 7.41 -13.80 8.07
CA LYS A 198 8.65 -13.49 8.78
C LYS A 198 9.25 -12.18 8.26
N GLU A 199 9.47 -12.07 6.97
CA GLU A 199 10.04 -10.86 6.32
C GLU A 199 9.20 -9.61 6.58
N ARG A 200 7.87 -9.77 6.57
CA ARG A 200 6.94 -8.68 6.93
C ARG A 200 7.15 -8.20 8.37
N ARG A 201 7.23 -9.12 9.34
CA ARG A 201 7.48 -8.77 10.74
C ARG A 201 8.83 -8.10 10.91
N ASP A 202 9.88 -8.64 10.28
CA ASP A 202 11.24 -8.10 10.36
C ASP A 202 11.31 -6.67 9.79
N PHE A 203 10.65 -6.43 8.65
CA PHE A 203 10.53 -5.09 8.07
C PHE A 203 9.79 -4.12 9.01
N LEU A 204 8.62 -4.48 9.53
CA LEU A 204 7.84 -3.62 10.43
C LEU A 204 8.59 -3.32 11.73
N ALA A 205 9.30 -4.30 12.29
CA ALA A 205 10.13 -4.12 13.48
C ALA A 205 11.33 -3.18 13.20
N SER A 206 11.96 -3.31 12.02
CA SER A 206 13.02 -2.41 11.57
C SER A 206 12.51 -0.98 11.41
N GLU A 207 11.34 -0.83 10.79
CA GLU A 207 10.72 0.49 10.59
C GLU A 207 10.35 1.17 11.91
N ALA A 208 9.78 0.43 12.85
CA ALA A 208 9.47 0.96 14.18
C ALA A 208 10.72 1.45 14.92
N ARG A 209 11.84 0.68 14.86
CA ARG A 209 13.12 1.09 15.45
C ARG A 209 13.68 2.35 14.79
N GLN A 210 13.62 2.43 13.46
CA GLN A 210 14.12 3.60 12.73
C GLN A 210 13.30 4.86 13.03
N ARG A 211 11.98 4.73 13.13
CA ARG A 211 11.10 5.84 13.54
C ARG A 211 11.39 6.34 14.95
N ALA A 212 11.72 5.42 15.89
CA ALA A 212 12.09 5.80 17.24
C ALA A 212 13.47 6.48 17.33
N ALA A 213 14.39 6.14 16.42
CA ALA A 213 15.77 6.66 16.42
C ALA A 213 15.94 7.93 15.61
N LEU A 214 15.11 8.17 14.57
CA LEU A 214 15.26 9.28 13.64
C LEU A 214 14.14 10.30 13.80
N HIS A 215 14.50 11.57 13.92
CA HIS A 215 13.52 12.66 13.97
C HIS A 215 12.65 12.74 12.71
N ARG A 216 13.19 12.37 11.57
CA ARG A 216 12.46 12.34 10.31
C ARG A 216 12.87 11.11 9.48
N LEU A 217 11.91 10.23 9.26
CA LEU A 217 12.10 9.08 8.41
C LEU A 217 11.43 9.35 7.05
N PRO A 218 12.17 9.33 5.93
CA PRO A 218 11.58 9.50 4.61
C PRO A 218 10.48 8.46 4.36
N PRO A 219 9.36 8.85 3.73
CA PRO A 219 8.29 7.91 3.43
C PRO A 219 8.83 6.79 2.52
N PHE A 220 8.48 5.55 2.89
CA PHE A 220 8.83 4.35 2.16
C PHE A 220 7.70 3.35 2.28
N ALA A 221 7.33 2.70 1.18
CA ALA A 221 6.28 1.70 1.18
C ALA A 221 6.69 0.41 0.45
N VAL A 222 6.12 -0.70 0.89
CA VAL A 222 6.23 -2.00 0.22
C VAL A 222 4.85 -2.47 -0.18
N LEU A 223 4.64 -2.76 -1.45
CA LEU A 223 3.41 -3.33 -1.99
C LEU A 223 3.63 -4.79 -2.38
N VAL A 224 2.90 -5.70 -1.74
CA VAL A 224 2.91 -7.14 -2.03
C VAL A 224 1.69 -7.48 -2.87
N LEU A 225 1.89 -8.09 -4.03
CA LEU A 225 0.83 -8.31 -5.02
C LEU A 225 0.07 -9.63 -4.83
N ASP A 226 0.77 -10.72 -4.44
CA ASP A 226 0.22 -12.09 -4.46
C ASP A 226 0.25 -12.83 -3.11
N GLY A 227 0.71 -12.17 -2.04
CA GLY A 227 0.69 -12.70 -0.68
C GLY A 227 2.00 -13.31 -0.21
N ALA A 228 1.95 -14.39 0.61
CA ALA A 228 3.13 -14.88 1.32
C ALA A 228 3.99 -15.85 0.51
N ALA A 229 3.42 -16.53 -0.46
CA ALA A 229 4.11 -17.57 -1.22
C ALA A 229 5.09 -16.94 -2.24
N ARG A 230 6.26 -17.59 -2.39
CA ARG A 230 7.21 -17.23 -3.44
C ARG A 230 6.68 -17.68 -4.80
N ARG A 231 6.31 -16.74 -5.62
CA ARG A 231 5.79 -16.96 -6.98
C ARG A 231 6.35 -15.93 -7.94
N PRO A 232 6.51 -16.27 -9.23
CA PRO A 232 6.75 -15.25 -10.26
C PRO A 232 5.56 -14.27 -10.28
N MET A 233 5.83 -13.03 -10.61
CA MET A 233 4.78 -12.04 -10.86
C MET A 233 3.99 -12.44 -12.11
N ALA A 234 2.67 -12.23 -12.08
CA ALA A 234 1.82 -12.53 -13.23
C ALA A 234 2.20 -11.71 -14.46
N GLY A 235 2.19 -12.33 -15.62
CA GLY A 235 2.56 -11.70 -16.89
C GLY A 235 1.73 -10.46 -17.21
N ALA A 236 0.41 -10.51 -16.96
CA ALA A 236 -0.48 -9.35 -17.12
C ALA A 236 -0.09 -8.18 -16.19
N VAL A 237 0.31 -8.48 -14.96
CA VAL A 237 0.78 -7.47 -14.00
C VAL A 237 2.13 -6.90 -14.43
N LEU A 238 3.06 -7.75 -14.87
CA LEU A 238 4.36 -7.30 -15.40
C LEU A 238 4.20 -6.41 -16.64
N ALA A 239 3.28 -6.75 -17.54
CA ALA A 239 2.98 -5.94 -18.73
C ALA A 239 2.47 -4.54 -18.33
N LEU A 240 1.55 -4.47 -17.35
CA LEU A 240 1.06 -3.20 -16.81
C LEU A 240 2.19 -2.39 -16.18
N LEU A 241 3.00 -3.00 -15.30
CA LEU A 241 4.12 -2.31 -14.64
C LEU A 241 5.19 -1.89 -15.64
N GLY A 242 5.46 -2.71 -16.67
CA GLY A 242 6.33 -2.37 -17.79
C GLY A 242 5.87 -1.12 -18.52
N ALA A 243 4.56 -1.03 -18.84
CA ALA A 243 3.97 0.12 -19.49
C ALA A 243 3.99 1.40 -18.61
N LEU A 244 4.02 1.23 -17.29
CA LEU A 244 4.15 2.33 -16.32
C LEU A 244 5.61 2.73 -16.05
N THR A 245 6.59 2.01 -16.57
CA THR A 245 8.01 2.31 -16.34
C THR A 245 8.36 3.74 -16.76
N GLY A 246 9.11 4.45 -15.92
CA GLY A 246 9.47 5.85 -16.13
C GLY A 246 8.41 6.87 -15.72
N HIS A 247 7.20 6.42 -15.37
CA HIS A 247 6.10 7.30 -14.93
C HIS A 247 6.04 7.41 -13.41
N GLU A 248 5.48 8.51 -12.95
CA GLU A 248 5.20 8.73 -11.54
C GLU A 248 4.00 7.89 -11.12
N VAL A 249 4.16 7.17 -10.02
CA VAL A 249 3.14 6.34 -9.40
C VAL A 249 3.18 6.49 -7.88
N ALA A 250 2.12 6.10 -7.19
CA ALA A 250 2.06 6.14 -5.74
C ALA A 250 1.72 4.76 -5.16
N ILE A 251 2.42 4.34 -4.12
CA ILE A 251 2.01 3.21 -3.29
C ILE A 251 1.19 3.77 -2.13
N VAL A 252 0.00 3.22 -1.94
CA VAL A 252 -0.90 3.55 -0.82
C VAL A 252 -1.18 2.29 -0.01
N THR A 253 -1.51 2.48 1.27
CA THR A 253 -1.59 1.36 2.23
C THR A 253 -3.01 0.96 2.58
N ASP A 254 -3.97 1.85 2.41
CA ASP A 254 -5.39 1.57 2.66
C ASP A 254 -6.30 2.19 1.58
N PRO A 255 -6.79 1.36 0.67
CA PRO A 255 -6.45 -0.06 0.45
C PRO A 255 -5.02 -0.24 -0.10
N PRO A 256 -4.43 -1.46 0.01
CA PRO A 256 -3.11 -1.73 -0.55
C PRO A 256 -3.13 -1.64 -2.07
N MET A 257 -2.58 -0.56 -2.63
CA MET A 257 -2.65 -0.29 -4.07
C MET A 257 -1.42 0.47 -4.59
N LEU A 258 -1.15 0.26 -5.88
CA LEU A 258 -0.38 1.18 -6.71
C LEU A 258 -1.36 2.10 -7.44
N VAL A 259 -1.32 3.39 -7.17
CA VAL A 259 -2.14 4.41 -7.84
C VAL A 259 -1.32 5.08 -8.93
N PHE A 260 -1.91 5.26 -10.11
CA PHE A 260 -1.28 5.90 -11.26
C PHE A 260 -2.31 6.71 -12.05
N ASP A 261 -1.85 7.85 -12.56
CA ASP A 261 -2.68 8.77 -13.34
C ASP A 261 -2.29 8.66 -14.82
N ARG A 262 -2.97 7.73 -15.53
CA ARG A 262 -2.83 7.61 -16.97
C ARG A 262 -4.11 7.12 -17.62
N PRO A 263 -4.96 8.04 -18.09
CA PRO A 263 -6.20 7.69 -18.79
C PRO A 263 -5.94 6.96 -20.11
N ALA A 264 -4.81 7.23 -20.78
CA ALA A 264 -4.47 6.70 -22.10
C ALA A 264 -3.56 5.44 -22.07
N LEU A 265 -3.35 4.82 -20.91
CA LEU A 265 -2.57 3.59 -20.85
C LEU A 265 -3.34 2.45 -21.50
N ILE A 266 -2.97 2.08 -22.71
CA ILE A 266 -3.42 0.86 -23.36
C ILE A 266 -2.60 -0.29 -22.76
N VAL A 267 -3.14 -0.90 -21.73
CA VAL A 267 -2.61 -2.18 -21.27
C VAL A 267 -3.12 -3.24 -22.25
N PRO A 268 -2.22 -4.00 -22.90
CA PRO A 268 -2.68 -5.11 -23.73
C PRO A 268 -3.57 -6.01 -22.87
N ALA A 269 -4.80 -6.21 -23.27
CA ALA A 269 -5.65 -7.19 -22.61
C ALA A 269 -4.94 -8.55 -22.68
N PRO A 270 -4.80 -9.29 -21.58
CA PRO A 270 -4.27 -10.64 -21.65
C PRO A 270 -5.14 -11.48 -22.58
N PRO A 271 -4.56 -12.48 -23.28
CA PRO A 271 -5.35 -13.39 -24.10
C PRO A 271 -6.53 -13.93 -23.31
N ALA A 272 -7.71 -13.99 -23.94
CA ALA A 272 -8.95 -14.35 -23.26
C ALA A 272 -8.91 -15.73 -22.59
N ASP A 273 -8.09 -16.65 -23.10
CA ASP A 273 -7.88 -18.01 -22.59
C ASP A 273 -6.70 -18.13 -21.62
N LEU A 274 -5.98 -17.03 -21.33
CA LEU A 274 -4.86 -17.05 -20.41
C LEU A 274 -5.35 -17.19 -18.97
N VAL A 275 -4.83 -18.20 -18.27
CA VAL A 275 -5.06 -18.40 -16.84
C VAL A 275 -3.73 -18.53 -16.10
N ARG A 276 -3.75 -18.17 -14.83
CA ARG A 276 -2.66 -18.38 -13.90
C ARG A 276 -3.06 -19.40 -12.85
N ILE A 277 -2.15 -20.29 -12.48
CA ILE A 277 -2.36 -21.30 -11.44
C ILE A 277 -1.94 -20.69 -10.09
N ARG A 278 -2.87 -20.63 -9.15
CA ARG A 278 -2.66 -20.00 -7.83
C ARG A 278 -2.09 -20.95 -6.79
N ALA A 279 -2.36 -22.25 -6.90
CA ALA A 279 -1.97 -23.23 -5.90
C ALA A 279 -1.49 -24.55 -6.52
N GLY A 280 -0.95 -25.45 -5.69
CA GLY A 280 -0.46 -26.76 -6.10
C GLY A 280 0.94 -26.74 -6.72
N ALA A 281 1.30 -27.85 -7.38
CA ALA A 281 2.65 -28.09 -7.92
C ALA A 281 3.06 -27.08 -9.01
N PHE A 282 2.09 -26.50 -9.70
CA PHE A 282 2.30 -25.53 -10.77
C PHE A 282 2.00 -24.09 -10.36
N ALA A 283 1.92 -23.83 -9.06
CA ALA A 283 1.60 -22.51 -8.55
C ALA A 283 2.52 -21.41 -9.12
N GLY A 284 1.91 -20.34 -9.65
CA GLY A 284 2.60 -19.22 -10.29
C GLY A 284 2.86 -19.39 -11.78
N ARG A 285 2.63 -20.58 -12.35
CA ARG A 285 2.72 -20.78 -13.82
C ARG A 285 1.47 -20.26 -14.51
N GLU A 286 1.65 -19.79 -15.72
CA GLU A 286 0.59 -19.35 -16.62
C GLU A 286 0.43 -20.35 -17.75
N GLY A 287 -0.78 -20.47 -18.26
CA GLY A 287 -1.10 -21.37 -19.37
C GLY A 287 -2.42 -21.02 -20.01
N ARG A 288 -2.79 -21.77 -21.06
CA ARG A 288 -4.08 -21.60 -21.72
C ARG A 288 -5.10 -22.56 -21.13
N PHE A 289 -6.23 -22.02 -20.72
CA PHE A 289 -7.39 -22.82 -20.34
C PHE A 289 -7.99 -23.48 -21.61
N LEU A 290 -8.11 -24.77 -21.58
CA LEU A 290 -8.65 -25.52 -22.71
C LEU A 290 -10.15 -25.76 -22.56
N GLU A 291 -10.55 -26.41 -21.47
CA GLU A 291 -11.93 -26.77 -21.17
C GLU A 291 -12.14 -27.10 -19.71
N ALA A 292 -13.38 -27.11 -19.25
CA ALA A 292 -13.77 -27.71 -17.98
C ALA A 292 -13.72 -29.25 -18.13
N ASN A 293 -13.16 -29.93 -17.12
CA ASN A 293 -12.90 -31.35 -17.14
C ASN A 293 -13.65 -32.13 -16.06
N GLY A 294 -14.73 -31.53 -15.54
CA GLY A 294 -15.57 -32.11 -14.51
C GLY A 294 -14.86 -32.41 -13.19
N PRO A 295 -15.55 -33.11 -12.26
CA PRO A 295 -14.97 -33.43 -10.96
C PRO A 295 -13.80 -34.42 -11.11
N ARG A 296 -12.66 -34.04 -10.52
CA ARG A 296 -11.44 -34.85 -10.46
C ARG A 296 -10.96 -35.02 -9.04
N ARG A 297 -10.33 -36.16 -8.77
CA ARG A 297 -9.67 -36.42 -7.48
C ARG A 297 -8.27 -35.78 -7.47
N PHE A 298 -8.02 -34.93 -6.49
CA PHE A 298 -6.74 -34.28 -6.26
C PHE A 298 -6.00 -34.86 -5.04
N ALA A 299 -4.79 -34.38 -4.79
CA ALA A 299 -4.02 -34.74 -3.62
C ALA A 299 -4.85 -34.52 -2.34
N GLY A 300 -4.73 -35.43 -1.38
CA GLY A 300 -5.58 -35.43 -0.18
C GLY A 300 -6.95 -36.09 -0.34
N GLY A 301 -7.25 -36.64 -1.55
CA GLY A 301 -8.48 -37.41 -1.81
C GLY A 301 -9.72 -36.55 -2.06
N VAL A 302 -9.59 -35.24 -2.16
CA VAL A 302 -10.69 -34.29 -2.40
C VAL A 302 -11.11 -34.31 -3.87
N HIS A 303 -12.42 -34.36 -4.15
CA HIS A 303 -12.96 -34.20 -5.50
C HIS A 303 -13.34 -32.72 -5.72
N LEU A 304 -12.77 -32.11 -6.76
CA LEU A 304 -12.99 -30.71 -7.11
C LEU A 304 -13.22 -30.60 -8.63
N GLU A 305 -14.03 -29.63 -9.02
CA GLU A 305 -14.18 -29.24 -10.43
C GLU A 305 -12.82 -28.82 -11.00
N ALA A 306 -12.43 -29.42 -12.09
CA ALA A 306 -11.13 -29.23 -12.74
C ALA A 306 -11.26 -28.52 -14.08
N GLY A 307 -10.26 -27.70 -14.39
CA GLY A 307 -10.01 -27.20 -15.73
C GLY A 307 -8.73 -27.80 -16.31
N LEU A 308 -8.72 -28.09 -17.58
CA LEU A 308 -7.51 -28.47 -18.32
C LEU A 308 -6.75 -27.22 -18.73
N VAL A 309 -5.48 -27.17 -18.37
CA VAL A 309 -4.59 -26.05 -18.68
C VAL A 309 -3.39 -26.56 -19.47
N ARG A 310 -3.12 -25.96 -20.62
CA ARG A 310 -1.89 -26.18 -21.39
C ARG A 310 -0.84 -25.18 -20.99
N LEU A 311 0.27 -25.67 -20.45
CA LEU A 311 1.43 -24.89 -20.07
C LEU A 311 2.29 -24.52 -21.29
N PRO A 312 3.20 -23.51 -21.18
CA PRO A 312 4.06 -23.09 -22.29
C PRO A 312 4.99 -24.18 -22.82
N ASP A 313 5.35 -25.16 -21.98
CA ASP A 313 6.15 -26.34 -22.38
C ASP A 313 5.35 -27.42 -23.13
N GLY A 314 4.07 -27.16 -23.43
CA GLY A 314 3.16 -28.10 -24.11
C GLY A 314 2.47 -29.06 -23.16
N THR A 315 2.87 -29.16 -21.91
CA THR A 315 2.25 -30.07 -20.94
C THR A 315 0.80 -29.63 -20.65
N THR A 316 -0.12 -30.61 -20.69
CA THR A 316 -1.52 -30.37 -20.27
C THR A 316 -1.74 -30.98 -18.90
N THR A 317 -2.31 -30.20 -18.00
CA THR A 317 -2.55 -30.59 -16.61
C THR A 317 -3.96 -30.23 -16.17
N ALA A 318 -4.55 -31.07 -15.31
CA ALA A 318 -5.81 -30.75 -14.64
C ALA A 318 -5.52 -29.94 -13.37
N VAL A 319 -6.22 -28.83 -13.22
CA VAL A 319 -6.08 -27.91 -12.07
C VAL A 319 -7.48 -27.62 -11.52
N PRO A 320 -7.68 -27.60 -10.18
CA PRO A 320 -8.95 -27.15 -9.61
C PRO A 320 -9.33 -25.77 -10.16
N ILE A 321 -10.56 -25.58 -10.60
CA ILE A 321 -11.01 -24.30 -11.16
C ILE A 321 -10.84 -23.17 -10.15
N GLY A 322 -11.08 -23.44 -8.86
CA GLY A 322 -10.87 -22.48 -7.77
C GLY A 322 -9.41 -22.07 -7.57
N ASP A 323 -8.44 -22.85 -8.06
CA ASP A 323 -7.01 -22.56 -8.03
C ASP A 323 -6.52 -21.86 -9.30
N LEU A 324 -7.39 -21.58 -10.24
CA LEU A 324 -7.11 -20.76 -11.42
C LEU A 324 -7.50 -19.30 -11.15
N GLU A 325 -6.87 -18.38 -11.84
CA GLU A 325 -7.31 -16.98 -11.95
C GLU A 325 -7.08 -16.48 -13.37
N ARG A 326 -7.95 -15.58 -13.82
CA ARG A 326 -7.80 -14.81 -15.05
C ARG A 326 -7.83 -13.31 -14.75
N PHE A 327 -7.11 -12.55 -15.55
CA PHE A 327 -7.09 -11.09 -15.41
C PHE A 327 -8.12 -10.46 -16.37
N VAL A 328 -8.84 -9.46 -15.86
CA VAL A 328 -9.84 -8.67 -16.59
C VAL A 328 -9.62 -7.18 -16.37
#